data_5fabcbeec69605cf22b6a1daab834da4
#
_entry.id   5fabcbeec69605cf22b6a1daab834da4
#
_cell.length_a   1.000
_cell.length_b   1.000
_cell.length_c   1.000
_cell.angle_alpha   90.00
_cell.angle_beta   90.00
_cell.angle_gamma   90.00
#
_symmetry.space_group_name_H-M   'P 1'
#
loop_
_entity.id
_entity.type
_entity.pdbx_description
1 polymer ?
#
loop_
_entity_poly.entity_id
_entity_poly.type
_entity_poly.pdbx_seq_one_letter_code
_entity_poly.pdbx_strand_id
1 'polypeptide(L)'
;MLTYSEIRAIMRAKNVELKPCENQNQIASTFGKRFANAGGVTAAVLQSMKEANADVDVKVHKANGAAECKKALLLMRAAKLPADFIEGMACEGGCVGGPSAYNDQFSSKKSRDSLISQADDRGIHENLSHYQMDSFSMHRE
;
A
#
# COMPACT_ATOMS: atom_id res chain seq x y z
N MET A 1 2.62 1.68 -16.38
CA MET A 1 3.10 0.91 -15.20
C MET A 1 4.34 0.15 -15.65
N LEU A 2 5.39 0.13 -14.83
CA LEU A 2 6.67 -0.53 -15.15
C LEU A 2 6.98 -1.54 -14.05
N THR A 3 7.55 -2.67 -14.43
CA THR A 3 8.11 -3.66 -13.51
C THR A 3 9.49 -3.22 -13.01
N TYR A 4 9.98 -3.82 -11.95
CA TYR A 4 11.35 -3.57 -11.45
C TYR A 4 12.42 -3.86 -12.49
N SER A 5 12.23 -4.91 -13.31
CA SER A 5 13.15 -5.25 -14.40
C SER A 5 13.21 -4.18 -15.47
N GLU A 6 12.07 -3.63 -15.86
CA GLU A 6 11.99 -2.57 -16.86
C GLU A 6 12.64 -1.28 -16.38
N ILE A 7 12.36 -0.86 -15.13
CA ILE A 7 13.02 0.31 -14.53
C ILE A 7 14.54 0.11 -14.53
N ARG A 8 15.01 -1.05 -14.09
CA ARG A 8 16.44 -1.35 -14.08
C ARG A 8 17.06 -1.32 -15.48
N ALA A 9 16.35 -1.82 -16.49
CA ALA A 9 16.80 -1.76 -17.88
C ALA A 9 16.93 -0.31 -18.36
N ILE A 10 15.96 0.54 -18.05
CA ILE A 10 15.99 1.98 -18.37
C ILE A 10 17.17 2.67 -17.68
N MET A 11 17.39 2.40 -16.39
CA MET A 11 18.52 2.96 -15.64
C MET A 11 19.86 2.57 -16.25
N ARG A 12 20.02 1.31 -16.64
CA ARG A 12 21.22 0.83 -17.32
C ARG A 12 21.41 1.50 -18.68
N ALA A 13 20.35 1.57 -19.49
CA ALA A 13 20.40 2.21 -20.81
C ALA A 13 20.75 3.70 -20.75
N LYS A 14 20.39 4.35 -19.65
CA LYS A 14 20.69 5.77 -19.40
C LYS A 14 21.96 6.00 -18.58
N ASN A 15 22.70 4.94 -18.25
CA ASN A 15 23.87 4.99 -17.37
C ASN A 15 23.62 5.74 -16.05
N VAL A 16 22.41 5.52 -15.47
CA VAL A 16 22.05 6.13 -14.19
C VAL A 16 22.80 5.43 -13.07
N GLU A 17 23.66 6.16 -12.39
CA GLU A 17 24.38 5.71 -11.22
C GLU A 17 23.58 6.11 -9.97
N LEU A 18 23.22 5.13 -9.13
CA LEU A 18 22.57 5.41 -7.86
C LEU A 18 23.59 5.91 -6.84
N LYS A 19 23.39 7.12 -6.34
CA LYS A 19 24.21 7.70 -5.27
C LYS A 19 23.34 8.01 -4.07
N PRO A 20 23.86 7.85 -2.85
CA PRO A 20 23.18 8.34 -1.67
C PRO A 20 22.88 9.83 -1.83
N CYS A 21 21.66 10.23 -1.59
CA CYS A 21 21.25 11.63 -1.56
C CYS A 21 20.66 11.95 -0.18
N GLU A 22 20.64 13.23 0.16
CA GLU A 22 19.92 13.67 1.35
C GLU A 22 18.44 13.30 1.22
N ASN A 23 17.88 12.74 2.28
CA ASN A 23 16.47 12.41 2.33
C ASN A 23 15.66 13.70 2.15
N GLN A 24 15.01 13.85 1.01
CA GLN A 24 13.95 14.84 0.89
C GLN A 24 12.84 14.43 1.88
N ASN A 25 12.35 15.39 2.66
CA ASN A 25 11.30 15.16 3.64
C ASN A 25 10.12 14.45 3.00
N GLN A 26 10.01 13.16 3.27
CA GLN A 26 8.86 12.38 2.81
C GLN A 26 7.70 12.65 3.75
N ILE A 27 6.70 13.36 3.25
CA ILE A 27 5.54 13.80 4.03
C ILE A 27 4.57 12.65 4.31
N ALA A 28 4.73 11.48 3.66
CA ALA A 28 3.81 10.37 3.85
C ALA A 28 3.87 9.78 5.27
N SER A 29 2.71 9.66 5.90
CA SER A 29 2.54 9.02 7.20
C SER A 29 2.91 7.53 7.17
N THR A 30 3.04 6.93 8.35
CA THR A 30 3.22 5.48 8.51
C THR A 30 2.14 4.69 7.76
N PHE A 31 0.88 5.15 7.80
CA PHE A 31 -0.24 4.50 7.11
C PHE A 31 -0.08 4.56 5.58
N GLY A 32 0.28 5.72 5.02
CA GLY A 32 0.54 5.86 3.58
C GLY A 32 1.71 4.99 3.12
N LYS A 33 2.79 4.95 3.89
CA LYS A 33 3.96 4.13 3.56
C LYS A 33 3.68 2.61 3.61
N ARG A 34 2.65 2.18 4.34
CA ARG A 34 2.25 0.76 4.44
C ARG A 34 1.37 0.27 3.30
N PHE A 35 0.86 1.12 2.42
CA PHE A 35 -0.05 0.72 1.33
C PHE A 35 0.50 -0.39 0.43
N ALA A 36 1.81 -0.48 0.28
CA ALA A 36 2.44 -1.54 -0.50
C ALA A 36 2.56 -2.89 0.23
N ASN A 37 2.14 -2.97 1.49
CA ASN A 37 2.10 -4.20 2.28
C ASN A 37 0.67 -4.75 2.28
N ALA A 38 0.52 -6.08 2.28
CA ALA A 38 -0.77 -6.71 2.50
C ALA A 38 -1.33 -6.29 3.88
N GLY A 39 -2.56 -5.81 3.91
CA GLY A 39 -3.21 -5.26 5.10
C GLY A 39 -2.94 -3.77 5.35
N GLY A 40 -2.12 -3.11 4.52
CA GLY A 40 -1.76 -1.71 4.69
C GLY A 40 -2.91 -0.75 4.38
N VAL A 41 -3.68 -1.03 3.35
CA VAL A 41 -4.88 -0.25 3.00
C VAL A 41 -5.95 -0.40 4.07
N THR A 42 -6.19 -1.62 4.54
CA THR A 42 -7.11 -1.87 5.66
C THR A 42 -6.73 -1.06 6.90
N ALA A 43 -5.45 -1.07 7.28
CA ALA A 43 -4.99 -0.31 8.43
C ALA A 43 -5.23 1.20 8.28
N ALA A 44 -5.04 1.73 7.08
CA ALA A 44 -5.30 3.13 6.80
C ALA A 44 -6.79 3.48 6.83
N VAL A 45 -7.66 2.63 6.26
CA VAL A 45 -9.11 2.81 6.31
C VAL A 45 -9.62 2.83 7.75
N LEU A 46 -9.25 1.83 8.55
CA LEU A 46 -9.67 1.75 9.95
C LEU A 46 -9.15 2.94 10.77
N GLN A 47 -7.92 3.38 10.52
CA GLN A 47 -7.37 4.56 11.17
C GLN A 47 -8.11 5.84 10.78
N SER A 48 -8.40 6.03 9.50
CA SER A 48 -9.17 7.19 9.02
C SER A 48 -10.57 7.23 9.63
N MET A 49 -11.23 6.07 9.73
CA MET A 49 -12.54 5.97 10.41
C MET A 49 -12.44 6.34 11.89
N LYS A 50 -11.40 5.87 12.58
CA LYS A 50 -11.14 6.21 13.98
C LYS A 50 -10.91 7.72 14.17
N GLU A 51 -10.12 8.34 13.29
CA GLU A 51 -9.86 9.79 13.33
C GLU A 51 -11.12 10.61 13.04
N ALA A 52 -12.02 10.08 12.21
CA ALA A 52 -13.33 10.68 11.94
C ALA A 52 -14.38 10.42 13.04
N ASN A 53 -14.00 9.75 14.15
CA ASN A 53 -14.92 9.32 15.21
C ASN A 53 -16.12 8.50 14.69
N ALA A 54 -15.93 7.74 13.61
CA ALA A 54 -16.94 6.84 13.10
C ALA A 54 -17.04 5.61 14.02
N ASP A 55 -18.11 5.55 14.81
CA ASP A 55 -18.40 4.39 15.68
C ASP A 55 -19.08 3.28 14.87
N VAL A 56 -18.30 2.66 13.99
CA VAL A 56 -18.75 1.56 13.12
C VAL A 56 -17.80 0.38 13.26
N ASP A 57 -18.34 -0.76 13.68
CA ASP A 57 -17.60 -2.02 13.66
C ASP A 57 -17.58 -2.60 12.24
N VAL A 58 -16.43 -2.51 11.58
CA VAL A 58 -16.26 -2.96 10.19
C VAL A 58 -15.60 -4.33 10.17
N LYS A 59 -16.32 -5.32 9.65
CA LYS A 59 -15.78 -6.66 9.41
C LYS A 59 -14.90 -6.64 8.16
N VAL A 60 -13.61 -6.89 8.35
CA VAL A 60 -12.62 -6.86 7.29
C VAL A 60 -12.23 -8.25 6.84
N HIS A 61 -12.20 -8.47 5.52
CA HIS A 61 -11.57 -9.63 4.91
C HIS A 61 -10.33 -9.22 4.14
N LYS A 62 -9.17 -9.81 4.50
CA LYS A 62 -7.90 -9.59 3.81
C LYS A 62 -7.57 -10.81 2.98
N ALA A 63 -7.40 -10.62 1.67
CA ALA A 63 -7.00 -11.64 0.72
C ALA A 63 -5.57 -11.36 0.24
N ASN A 64 -4.64 -12.26 0.56
CA ASN A 64 -3.22 -12.12 0.28
C ASN A 64 -2.78 -13.15 -0.77
N GLY A 65 -2.57 -12.70 -1.98
CA GLY A 65 -2.32 -13.52 -3.15
C GLY A 65 -3.53 -13.66 -4.07
N ALA A 66 -3.28 -13.90 -5.35
CA ALA A 66 -4.32 -13.97 -6.39
C ALA A 66 -5.35 -15.09 -6.12
N ALA A 67 -4.92 -16.21 -5.56
CA ALA A 67 -5.80 -17.34 -5.23
C ALA A 67 -6.80 -16.96 -4.14
N GLU A 68 -6.35 -16.31 -3.07
CA GLU A 68 -7.24 -15.84 -2.00
C GLU A 68 -8.18 -14.75 -2.49
N CYS A 69 -7.69 -13.81 -3.32
CA CYS A 69 -8.54 -12.79 -3.93
C CYS A 69 -9.66 -13.42 -4.76
N LYS A 70 -9.33 -14.42 -5.59
CA LYS A 70 -10.33 -15.14 -6.38
C LYS A 70 -11.35 -15.83 -5.49
N LYS A 71 -10.92 -16.49 -4.42
CA LYS A 71 -11.81 -17.16 -3.45
C LYS A 71 -12.74 -16.16 -2.77
N ALA A 72 -12.19 -15.01 -2.30
CA ALA A 72 -12.98 -13.95 -1.67
C ALA A 72 -14.07 -13.42 -2.60
N LEU A 73 -13.73 -13.16 -3.86
CA LEU A 73 -14.68 -12.68 -4.87
C LEU A 73 -15.79 -13.72 -5.19
N LEU A 74 -15.44 -15.02 -5.22
CA LEU A 74 -16.43 -16.09 -5.40
C LEU A 74 -17.39 -16.18 -4.21
N LEU A 75 -16.88 -16.07 -2.99
CA LEU A 75 -17.70 -16.07 -1.77
C LEU A 75 -18.60 -14.83 -1.71
N MET A 76 -18.07 -13.66 -2.10
CA MET A 76 -18.85 -12.43 -2.19
C MET A 76 -19.99 -12.55 -3.20
N ARG A 77 -19.71 -13.08 -4.41
CA ARG A 77 -20.74 -13.33 -5.43
C ARG A 77 -21.84 -14.29 -4.94
N ALA A 78 -21.47 -15.25 -4.09
CA ALA A 78 -22.42 -16.19 -3.50
C ALA A 78 -23.11 -15.65 -2.24
N ALA A 79 -22.91 -14.40 -1.86
CA ALA A 79 -23.37 -13.77 -0.61
C ALA A 79 -22.98 -14.57 0.66
N LYS A 80 -21.82 -15.25 0.62
CA LYS A 80 -21.29 -16.10 1.70
C LYS A 80 -20.06 -15.49 2.39
N LEU A 81 -19.64 -14.29 2.02
CA LEU A 81 -18.51 -13.61 2.66
C LEU A 81 -19.07 -12.63 3.71
N PRO A 82 -18.90 -12.89 5.01
CA PRO A 82 -19.38 -12.03 6.07
C PRO A 82 -18.38 -10.89 6.32
N ALA A 83 -18.23 -10.01 5.34
CA ALA A 83 -17.32 -8.87 5.41
C ALA A 83 -17.96 -7.63 4.78
N ASP A 84 -17.73 -6.48 5.42
CA ASP A 84 -18.18 -5.17 4.94
C ASP A 84 -17.11 -4.51 4.06
N PHE A 85 -15.85 -4.88 4.28
CA PHE A 85 -14.69 -4.37 3.52
C PHE A 85 -13.74 -5.51 3.14
N ILE A 86 -13.30 -5.50 1.87
CA ILE A 86 -12.36 -6.49 1.34
C ILE A 86 -11.11 -5.78 0.85
N GLU A 87 -9.96 -6.17 1.37
CA GLU A 87 -8.66 -5.81 0.79
C GLU A 87 -8.11 -7.00 0.01
N GLY A 88 -7.86 -6.81 -1.28
CA GLY A 88 -7.26 -7.82 -2.16
C GLY A 88 -5.86 -7.39 -2.61
N MET A 89 -4.86 -8.21 -2.31
CA MET A 89 -3.48 -8.03 -2.76
C MET A 89 -3.10 -9.20 -3.66
N ALA A 90 -2.98 -8.95 -4.98
CA ALA A 90 -2.69 -10.02 -5.94
C ALA A 90 -1.30 -10.65 -5.73
N CYS A 91 -0.32 -9.85 -5.32
CA CYS A 91 1.02 -10.33 -4.96
C CYS A 91 1.07 -10.69 -3.47
N GLU A 92 1.52 -11.89 -3.14
CA GLU A 92 1.68 -12.31 -1.74
C GLU A 92 2.65 -11.38 -1.00
N GLY A 93 2.24 -10.91 0.18
CA GLY A 93 2.99 -9.96 0.99
C GLY A 93 2.90 -8.50 0.52
N GLY A 94 2.23 -8.23 -0.60
CA GLY A 94 2.11 -6.91 -1.20
C GLY A 94 3.11 -6.67 -2.33
N CYS A 95 3.36 -5.40 -2.66
CA CYS A 95 4.22 -5.01 -3.78
C CYS A 95 5.66 -5.51 -3.68
N VAL A 96 6.15 -5.79 -2.47
CA VAL A 96 7.50 -6.35 -2.24
C VAL A 96 7.65 -7.77 -2.80
N GLY A 97 6.55 -8.50 -2.95
CA GLY A 97 6.49 -9.82 -3.60
C GLY A 97 6.04 -9.75 -5.06
N GLY A 98 6.01 -8.56 -5.65
CA GLY A 98 5.52 -8.33 -7.01
C GLY A 98 6.40 -8.92 -8.10
N PRO A 99 5.91 -8.93 -9.36
CA PRO A 99 6.62 -9.46 -10.50
C PRO A 99 7.97 -8.79 -10.69
N SER A 100 8.99 -9.60 -10.99
CA SER A 100 10.36 -9.13 -11.23
C SER A 100 11.05 -8.45 -10.04
N ALA A 101 10.57 -8.70 -8.80
CA ALA A 101 11.35 -8.36 -7.61
C ALA A 101 12.70 -9.10 -7.63
N TYR A 102 13.78 -8.40 -7.28
CA TYR A 102 15.13 -8.96 -7.34
C TYR A 102 15.54 -9.67 -6.05
N ASN A 103 15.02 -9.20 -4.94
CA ASN A 103 15.30 -9.80 -3.63
C ASN A 103 14.17 -10.76 -3.26
N ASP A 104 14.48 -11.69 -2.38
CA ASP A 104 13.45 -12.51 -1.77
C ASP A 104 12.46 -11.63 -0.97
N GLN A 105 11.24 -12.14 -0.83
CA GLN A 105 10.14 -11.42 -0.20
C GLN A 105 10.44 -11.04 1.26
N PHE A 106 11.14 -11.92 1.99
CA PHE A 106 11.45 -11.69 3.40
C PHE A 106 12.43 -10.53 3.58
N SER A 107 13.53 -10.52 2.82
CA SER A 107 14.54 -9.44 2.85
C SER A 107 13.93 -8.10 2.41
N SER A 108 13.11 -8.12 1.36
CA SER A 108 12.42 -6.92 0.86
C SER A 108 11.44 -6.36 1.89
N LYS A 109 10.69 -7.22 2.57
CA LYS A 109 9.78 -6.84 3.64
C LYS A 109 10.54 -6.24 4.82
N LYS A 110 11.62 -6.88 5.28
CA LYS A 110 12.45 -6.39 6.39
C LYS A 110 13.01 -4.99 6.10
N SER A 111 13.56 -4.78 4.91
CA SER A 111 14.10 -3.48 4.49
C SER A 111 13.01 -2.40 4.48
N ARG A 112 11.82 -2.75 3.98
CA ARG A 112 10.68 -1.86 3.94
C ARG A 112 10.14 -1.53 5.34
N ASP A 113 10.00 -2.52 6.20
CA ASP A 113 9.55 -2.32 7.58
C ASP A 113 10.50 -1.40 8.35
N SER A 114 11.82 -1.50 8.09
CA SER A 114 12.81 -0.57 8.61
C SER A 114 12.61 0.87 8.13
N LEU A 115 12.23 1.07 6.86
CA LEU A 115 11.90 2.40 6.33
C LEU A 115 10.58 2.95 6.91
N ILE A 116 9.61 2.07 7.12
CA ILE A 116 8.31 2.43 7.72
C ILE A 116 8.50 2.86 9.17
N SER A 117 9.38 2.18 9.94
CA SER A 117 9.66 2.53 11.34
C SER A 117 10.31 3.91 11.52
N GLN A 118 10.84 4.49 10.46
CA GLN A 118 11.40 5.86 10.43
C GLN A 118 10.37 6.90 9.99
N ALA A 119 9.12 6.50 9.73
CA ALA A 119 8.05 7.43 9.41
C ALA A 119 7.61 8.18 10.67
N ASP A 120 7.05 9.36 10.47
CA ASP A 120 6.45 10.12 11.57
C ASP A 120 5.13 9.50 12.06
N ASP A 121 4.70 9.89 13.24
CA ASP A 121 3.49 9.39 13.90
C ASP A 121 2.24 10.19 13.54
N ARG A 122 2.30 11.08 12.54
CA ARG A 122 1.15 11.88 12.11
C ARG A 122 -0.01 11.01 11.70
N GLY A 123 -1.21 11.41 12.07
CA GLY A 123 -2.47 10.82 11.61
C GLY A 123 -2.69 11.02 10.12
N ILE A 124 -3.70 10.34 9.58
CA ILE A 124 -4.04 10.43 8.16
C ILE A 124 -4.60 11.83 7.84
N HIS A 125 -5.55 12.32 8.64
CA HIS A 125 -6.18 13.62 8.40
C HIS A 125 -5.19 14.77 8.58
N GLU A 126 -4.33 14.71 9.58
CA GLU A 126 -3.25 15.67 9.77
C GLU A 126 -2.31 15.69 8.56
N ASN A 127 -1.92 14.50 8.05
CA ASN A 127 -1.07 14.41 6.88
C ASN A 127 -1.74 14.97 5.63
N LEU A 128 -3.04 14.70 5.42
CA LEU A 128 -3.80 15.22 4.29
C LEU A 128 -3.95 16.75 4.32
N SER A 129 -3.93 17.38 5.50
CA SER A 129 -4.01 18.84 5.60
C SER A 129 -2.84 19.58 4.95
N HIS A 130 -1.71 18.89 4.73
CA HIS A 130 -0.56 19.43 4.00
C HIS A 130 -0.76 19.46 2.47
N TYR A 131 -1.84 18.85 1.96
CA TYR A 131 -2.14 18.79 0.55
C TYR A 131 -3.40 19.59 0.22
N GLN A 132 -3.40 20.24 -0.94
CA GLN A 132 -4.60 20.93 -1.46
C GLN A 132 -5.54 19.89 -2.11
N MET A 133 -6.22 19.09 -1.27
CA MET A 133 -7.08 18.00 -1.74
C MET A 133 -8.25 18.48 -2.59
N ASP A 134 -8.75 19.70 -2.37
CA ASP A 134 -9.86 20.29 -3.14
C ASP A 134 -9.54 20.51 -4.62
N SER A 135 -8.25 20.60 -4.96
CA SER A 135 -7.79 20.72 -6.35
C SER A 135 -7.60 19.38 -7.05
N PHE A 136 -7.80 18.26 -6.36
CA PHE A 136 -7.51 16.91 -6.84
C PHE A 136 -8.80 16.12 -7.08
N SER A 137 -9.13 15.86 -8.35
CA SER A 137 -10.26 15.01 -8.71
C SER A 137 -9.81 13.59 -9.00
N MET A 138 -10.44 12.61 -8.33
CA MET A 138 -10.27 11.18 -8.61
C MET A 138 -11.26 10.67 -9.67
N HIS A 139 -12.19 11.52 -10.11
CA HIS A 139 -13.14 11.17 -11.16
C HIS A 139 -12.52 11.41 -12.54
N ARG A 140 -12.65 10.41 -13.39
CA ARG A 140 -12.39 10.57 -14.81
C ARG A 140 -13.69 11.02 -15.49
N GLU A 141 -13.61 12.13 -16.19
CA GLU A 141 -14.66 12.55 -17.12
C GLU A 141 -14.66 11.64 -18.35
#